data_d1d63dca86ed293e8b5317ead566846b
#
_entry.id   d1d63dca86ed293e8b5317ead566846b
#
_cell.length_a   1.000
_cell.length_b   1.000
_cell.length_c   1.000
_cell.angle_alpha   90.00
_cell.angle_beta   90.00
_cell.angle_gamma   90.00
#
_symmetry.space_group_name_H-M   'P 1'
#
loop_
_entity.id
_entity.type
_entity.pdbx_description
1 polymer ?
#
loop_
_entity_poly.entity_id
_entity_poly.type
_entity_poly.pdbx_seq_one_letter_code
_entity_poly.pdbx_strand_id
1 'polypeptide(L)'
;MRYKTQKILKSLIIFIFLSCSSEIKEEVIKIGKTTSTSTQFSVEDLISIGFKKNKTYQVDELPKALSAYFGFIKFNEPARDGKTKKAIEYELRFYNSHQDAIRYGTDYAEERVGSNAKLKKIHNPRWKEGLKDARLCLGDQFTTSSNSADCGQPKFNEFYVYGNLIVLCEGRTIDEATENCETITSRLKL
;
A
#
# COMPACT_ATOMS: atom_id res chain seq x y z
N MET A 1 92.01 -14.77 14.26
CA MET A 1 90.69 -15.35 14.54
C MET A 1 89.64 -14.48 13.91
N ARG A 2 89.01 -14.92 12.84
CA ARG A 2 87.98 -14.11 12.11
C ARG A 2 86.61 -14.65 12.49
N TYR A 3 85.75 -13.88 13.17
CA TYR A 3 84.39 -14.20 13.41
C TYR A 3 83.55 -13.71 12.21
N LYS A 4 82.88 -14.68 11.53
CA LYS A 4 81.88 -14.44 10.49
C LYS A 4 80.51 -14.16 11.15
N THR A 5 80.04 -12.97 11.05
CA THR A 5 78.65 -12.59 11.42
C THR A 5 77.69 -13.04 10.31
N GLN A 6 76.84 -14.03 10.59
CA GLN A 6 75.72 -14.40 9.74
C GLN A 6 74.59 -13.42 9.95
N LYS A 7 74.18 -12.70 8.89
CA LYS A 7 72.99 -11.88 8.85
C LYS A 7 71.79 -12.80 8.60
N ILE A 8 70.95 -12.96 9.60
CA ILE A 8 69.65 -13.62 9.48
C ILE A 8 68.69 -12.64 8.88
N LEU A 9 68.33 -12.82 7.61
CA LEU A 9 67.30 -12.07 6.91
C LEU A 9 65.90 -12.61 7.31
N LYS A 10 65.23 -11.94 8.25
CA LYS A 10 63.86 -12.26 8.61
C LYS A 10 62.93 -11.75 7.48
N SER A 11 62.48 -12.66 6.66
CA SER A 11 61.41 -12.40 5.65
C SER A 11 60.11 -12.21 6.38
N LEU A 12 59.63 -10.96 6.42
CA LEU A 12 58.31 -10.60 6.97
C LEU A 12 57.26 -10.85 5.88
N ILE A 13 56.57 -11.97 5.96
CA ILE A 13 55.43 -12.27 5.08
C ILE A 13 54.24 -11.51 5.60
N ILE A 14 53.90 -10.41 4.93
CA ILE A 14 52.66 -9.65 5.18
C ILE A 14 51.52 -10.38 4.46
N PHE A 15 50.68 -11.09 5.23
CA PHE A 15 49.41 -11.60 4.73
C PHE A 15 48.44 -10.41 4.62
N ILE A 16 48.24 -9.93 3.41
CA ILE A 16 47.15 -8.99 3.09
C ILE A 16 45.87 -9.83 2.98
N PHE A 17 45.08 -9.86 4.06
CA PHE A 17 43.70 -10.32 3.98
C PHE A 17 42.89 -9.31 3.16
N LEU A 18 42.66 -9.58 1.88
CA LEU A 18 41.60 -8.95 1.12
C LEU A 18 40.28 -9.43 1.71
N SER A 19 39.79 -8.68 2.66
CA SER A 19 38.39 -8.78 3.13
C SER A 19 37.50 -8.29 2.01
N CYS A 20 37.01 -9.18 1.17
CA CYS A 20 35.94 -8.90 0.23
C CYS A 20 34.66 -8.83 1.03
N SER A 21 34.35 -7.66 1.60
CA SER A 21 33.03 -7.40 2.12
C SER A 21 32.11 -7.21 0.90
N SER A 22 31.41 -8.27 0.52
CA SER A 22 30.26 -8.14 -0.36
C SER A 22 29.22 -7.32 0.39
N GLU A 23 29.16 -6.02 0.12
CA GLU A 23 27.97 -5.24 0.44
C GLU A 23 26.80 -5.90 -0.32
N ILE A 24 25.99 -6.65 0.40
CA ILE A 24 24.66 -7.03 -0.07
C ILE A 24 23.88 -5.73 -0.11
N LYS A 25 23.88 -5.07 -1.26
CA LYS A 25 22.91 -4.02 -1.54
C LYS A 25 21.56 -4.72 -1.54
N GLU A 26 20.82 -4.52 -0.47
CA GLU A 26 19.42 -4.86 -0.43
C GLU A 26 18.76 -4.07 -1.56
N GLU A 27 18.49 -4.74 -2.67
CA GLU A 27 17.80 -4.14 -3.80
C GLU A 27 16.38 -3.85 -3.32
N VAL A 28 16.13 -2.58 -2.98
CA VAL A 28 14.79 -2.11 -2.61
C VAL A 28 13.90 -2.32 -3.83
N ILE A 29 13.21 -3.46 -3.86
CA ILE A 29 12.26 -3.79 -4.93
C ILE A 29 11.17 -2.73 -4.89
N LYS A 30 11.23 -1.79 -5.83
CA LYS A 30 10.20 -0.77 -5.98
C LYS A 30 8.88 -1.44 -6.36
N ILE A 31 7.86 -1.27 -5.52
CA ILE A 31 6.51 -1.77 -5.83
C ILE A 31 5.92 -0.84 -6.88
N GLY A 32 5.60 -1.38 -8.03
CA GLY A 32 4.85 -0.64 -9.06
C GLY A 32 3.35 -0.71 -8.81
N LYS A 33 2.60 0.14 -9.50
CA LYS A 33 1.12 0.15 -9.46
C LYS A 33 0.51 -1.22 -9.74
N THR A 34 1.16 -2.01 -10.58
CA THR A 34 0.79 -3.40 -10.89
C THR A 34 2.01 -4.28 -10.65
N THR A 35 1.93 -5.15 -9.67
CA THR A 35 3.01 -6.05 -9.27
C THR A 35 2.49 -7.48 -9.13
N SER A 36 3.03 -8.40 -9.94
CA SER A 36 2.75 -9.83 -9.82
C SER A 36 3.57 -10.43 -8.67
N THR A 37 2.95 -11.33 -7.92
CA THR A 37 3.60 -12.14 -6.89
C THR A 37 3.01 -13.55 -6.90
N SER A 38 3.78 -14.54 -6.48
CA SER A 38 3.30 -15.92 -6.31
C SER A 38 2.44 -16.09 -5.05
N THR A 39 2.44 -15.11 -4.15
CA THR A 39 1.65 -15.15 -2.92
C THR A 39 0.18 -14.89 -3.22
N GLN A 40 -0.68 -15.76 -2.68
CA GLN A 40 -2.13 -15.59 -2.67
C GLN A 40 -2.51 -14.88 -1.37
N PHE A 41 -2.88 -13.62 -1.46
CA PHE A 41 -3.28 -12.84 -0.28
C PHE A 41 -4.73 -13.09 0.10
N SER A 42 -4.98 -13.02 1.40
CA SER A 42 -6.28 -13.05 2.06
C SER A 42 -6.48 -11.82 2.96
N VAL A 43 -7.66 -11.64 3.51
CA VAL A 43 -7.88 -10.55 4.46
C VAL A 43 -7.14 -10.78 5.78
N GLU A 44 -6.85 -12.02 6.14
CA GLU A 44 -6.07 -12.42 7.32
C GLU A 44 -4.63 -11.90 7.23
N ASP A 45 -4.03 -11.91 6.04
CA ASP A 45 -2.69 -11.35 5.82
C ASP A 45 -2.69 -9.84 6.07
N LEU A 46 -3.73 -9.14 5.64
CA LEU A 46 -3.90 -7.69 5.92
C LEU A 46 -4.14 -7.43 7.42
N ILE A 47 -4.92 -8.27 8.09
CA ILE A 47 -5.15 -8.18 9.54
C ILE A 47 -3.82 -8.38 10.30
N SER A 48 -2.97 -9.30 9.86
CA SER A 48 -1.67 -9.58 10.49
C SER A 48 -0.73 -8.37 10.48
N ILE A 49 -0.82 -7.50 9.45
CA ILE A 49 -0.05 -6.26 9.34
C ILE A 49 -0.75 -5.04 9.97
N GLY A 50 -1.86 -5.26 10.68
CA GLY A 50 -2.57 -4.24 11.45
C GLY A 50 -3.81 -3.65 10.80
N PHE A 51 -4.28 -4.20 9.67
CA PHE A 51 -5.54 -3.77 9.07
C PHE A 51 -6.72 -4.11 9.99
N LYS A 52 -7.55 -3.13 10.25
CA LYS A 52 -8.79 -3.26 11.01
C LYS A 52 -9.97 -3.21 10.07
N LYS A 53 -10.57 -4.38 9.84
CA LYS A 53 -11.76 -4.52 9.02
C LYS A 53 -12.95 -3.81 9.68
N ASN A 54 -13.53 -2.86 8.96
CA ASN A 54 -14.72 -2.11 9.41
C ASN A 54 -16.00 -2.63 8.73
N LYS A 55 -15.93 -2.91 7.41
CA LYS A 55 -17.06 -3.39 6.62
C LYS A 55 -16.66 -4.54 5.69
N THR A 56 -17.60 -5.42 5.42
CA THR A 56 -17.57 -6.38 4.33
C THR A 56 -18.60 -5.96 3.30
N TYR A 57 -18.22 -5.95 2.04
CA TYR A 57 -19.07 -5.58 0.92
C TYR A 57 -19.60 -6.80 0.18
N GLN A 58 -20.80 -6.68 -0.38
CA GLN A 58 -21.32 -7.64 -1.32
C GLN A 58 -20.60 -7.51 -2.66
N VAL A 59 -20.20 -8.63 -3.25
CA VAL A 59 -19.39 -8.67 -4.48
C VAL A 59 -20.13 -9.19 -5.71
N ASP A 60 -21.45 -9.36 -5.61
CA ASP A 60 -22.29 -9.94 -6.69
C ASP A 60 -22.18 -9.13 -8.00
N GLU A 61 -22.07 -7.80 -7.89
CA GLU A 61 -21.85 -6.89 -9.03
C GLU A 61 -20.36 -6.65 -9.36
N LEU A 62 -19.42 -7.35 -8.67
CA LEU A 62 -17.98 -7.20 -8.88
C LEU A 62 -17.42 -8.52 -9.48
N PRO A 63 -17.28 -8.59 -10.82
CA PRO A 63 -16.99 -9.85 -11.52
C PRO A 63 -15.72 -10.53 -10.98
N LYS A 64 -15.85 -11.84 -10.68
CA LYS A 64 -14.75 -12.69 -10.21
C LYS A 64 -14.10 -12.28 -8.88
N ALA A 65 -14.58 -11.24 -8.21
CA ALA A 65 -14.12 -10.95 -6.86
C ALA A 65 -14.59 -12.04 -5.89
N LEU A 66 -13.68 -12.46 -5.02
CA LEU A 66 -13.98 -13.42 -3.95
C LEU A 66 -14.56 -12.71 -2.73
N SER A 67 -14.03 -11.52 -2.45
CA SER A 67 -14.46 -10.71 -1.31
C SER A 67 -13.97 -9.27 -1.48
N ALA A 68 -14.64 -8.36 -0.78
CA ALA A 68 -14.22 -6.97 -0.70
C ALA A 68 -14.47 -6.40 0.72
N TYR A 69 -13.57 -5.55 1.18
CA TYR A 69 -13.58 -5.01 2.52
C TYR A 69 -13.23 -3.54 2.52
N PHE A 70 -13.75 -2.84 3.52
CA PHE A 70 -13.33 -1.50 3.87
C PHE A 70 -12.81 -1.50 5.31
N GLY A 71 -11.74 -0.78 5.55
CA GLY A 71 -11.15 -0.66 6.86
C GLY A 71 -9.96 0.29 6.88
N PHE A 72 -9.15 0.21 7.92
CA PHE A 72 -8.05 1.14 8.12
C PHE A 72 -6.85 0.49 8.81
N ILE A 73 -5.68 1.12 8.67
CA ILE A 73 -4.49 0.84 9.48
C ILE A 73 -4.19 2.07 10.33
N LYS A 74 -3.94 1.86 11.65
CA LYS A 74 -3.43 2.91 12.53
C LYS A 74 -1.91 2.90 12.54
N PHE A 75 -1.34 4.08 12.41
CA PHE A 75 0.10 4.31 12.50
C PHE A 75 0.44 4.98 13.83
N ASN A 76 1.70 4.83 14.30
CA ASN A 76 2.14 5.49 15.53
C ASN A 76 2.43 7.00 15.35
N GLU A 77 2.41 7.48 14.13
CA GLU A 77 2.57 8.88 13.79
C GLU A 77 1.33 9.69 14.16
N PRO A 78 1.48 10.96 14.52
CA PRO A 78 0.36 11.84 14.76
C PRO A 78 -0.40 12.11 13.47
N ALA A 79 -1.72 12.17 13.57
CA ALA A 79 -2.57 12.70 12.51
C ALA A 79 -2.34 14.22 12.34
N ARG A 80 -2.93 14.81 11.29
CA ARG A 80 -2.80 16.27 11.01
C ARG A 80 -3.26 17.17 12.14
N ASP A 81 -4.15 16.68 13.00
CA ASP A 81 -4.62 17.40 14.19
C ASP A 81 -3.60 17.41 15.34
N GLY A 82 -2.51 16.66 15.22
CA GLY A 82 -1.46 16.50 16.23
C GLY A 82 -1.92 15.79 17.52
N LYS A 83 -3.20 15.39 17.61
CA LYS A 83 -3.82 14.84 18.84
C LYS A 83 -4.15 13.36 18.70
N THR A 84 -4.51 12.91 17.52
CA THR A 84 -4.89 11.51 17.24
C THR A 84 -3.77 10.78 16.51
N LYS A 85 -3.81 9.44 16.55
CA LYS A 85 -2.92 8.63 15.70
C LYS A 85 -3.41 8.67 14.26
N LYS A 86 -2.47 8.80 13.32
CA LYS A 86 -2.78 8.73 11.89
C LYS A 86 -3.45 7.40 11.59
N ALA A 87 -4.63 7.44 11.02
CA ALA A 87 -5.35 6.29 10.49
C ALA A 87 -5.53 6.50 8.98
N ILE A 88 -5.21 5.49 8.19
CA ILE A 88 -5.35 5.52 6.74
C ILE A 88 -6.36 4.46 6.36
N GLU A 89 -7.35 4.85 5.59
CA GLU A 89 -8.43 3.98 5.14
C GLU A 89 -8.12 3.34 3.79
N TYR A 90 -8.59 2.10 3.63
CA TYR A 90 -8.36 1.29 2.44
C TYR A 90 -9.64 0.57 2.04
N GLU A 91 -9.85 0.39 0.73
CA GLU A 91 -10.77 -0.58 0.19
C GLU A 91 -9.96 -1.72 -0.44
N LEU A 92 -10.25 -2.95 -0.06
CA LEU A 92 -9.54 -4.16 -0.46
C LEU A 92 -10.47 -5.05 -1.27
N ARG A 93 -10.00 -5.57 -2.42
CA ARG A 93 -10.76 -6.50 -3.27
C ARG A 93 -9.87 -7.68 -3.62
N PHE A 94 -10.31 -8.88 -3.29
CA PHE A 94 -9.57 -10.11 -3.49
C PHE A 94 -10.12 -10.89 -4.68
N TYR A 95 -9.23 -11.45 -5.47
CA TYR A 95 -9.52 -12.25 -6.67
C TYR A 95 -8.85 -13.61 -6.57
N ASN A 96 -9.19 -14.55 -7.49
CA ASN A 96 -8.53 -15.86 -7.53
C ASN A 96 -7.06 -15.77 -7.97
N SER A 97 -6.72 -14.78 -8.78
CA SER A 97 -5.37 -14.62 -9.33
C SER A 97 -5.06 -13.16 -9.64
N HIS A 98 -3.78 -12.88 -9.87
CA HIS A 98 -3.32 -11.60 -10.39
C HIS A 98 -3.98 -11.23 -11.74
N GLN A 99 -4.12 -12.21 -12.62
CA GLN A 99 -4.77 -12.02 -13.93
C GLN A 99 -6.25 -11.65 -13.77
N ASP A 100 -6.95 -12.29 -12.83
CA ASP A 100 -8.35 -11.96 -12.56
C ASP A 100 -8.48 -10.56 -11.96
N ALA A 101 -7.59 -10.17 -11.05
CA ALA A 101 -7.56 -8.82 -10.48
C ALA A 101 -7.39 -7.77 -11.58
N ILE A 102 -6.43 -7.96 -12.50
CA ILE A 102 -6.23 -7.05 -13.62
C ILE A 102 -7.46 -7.03 -14.53
N ARG A 103 -7.88 -8.21 -15.02
CA ARG A 103 -8.87 -8.30 -16.08
C ARG A 103 -10.26 -7.85 -15.66
N TYR A 104 -10.65 -8.16 -14.43
CA TYR A 104 -12.02 -7.97 -13.94
C TYR A 104 -12.14 -6.86 -12.90
N GLY A 105 -11.05 -6.45 -12.27
CA GLY A 105 -11.11 -5.52 -11.15
C GLY A 105 -10.61 -4.12 -11.47
N THR A 106 -9.67 -3.94 -12.41
CA THR A 106 -9.02 -2.65 -12.70
C THR A 106 -10.03 -1.57 -13.07
N ASP A 107 -10.90 -1.82 -14.03
CA ASP A 107 -11.91 -0.86 -14.48
C ASP A 107 -12.85 -0.41 -13.34
N TYR A 108 -13.18 -1.33 -12.43
CA TYR A 108 -14.01 -1.03 -11.26
C TYR A 108 -13.24 -0.23 -10.20
N ALA A 109 -11.92 -0.40 -10.14
CA ALA A 109 -11.07 0.41 -9.27
C ALA A 109 -10.93 1.83 -9.83
N GLU A 110 -10.74 1.98 -11.14
CA GLU A 110 -10.68 3.27 -11.84
C GLU A 110 -11.96 4.09 -11.64
N GLU A 111 -13.14 3.45 -11.65
CA GLU A 111 -14.40 4.13 -11.35
C GLU A 111 -14.52 4.63 -9.90
N ARG A 112 -13.57 4.26 -9.03
CA ARG A 112 -13.61 4.57 -7.60
C ARG A 112 -12.56 5.60 -7.16
N VAL A 113 -11.54 5.86 -7.98
CA VAL A 113 -10.38 6.68 -7.60
C VAL A 113 -10.27 7.96 -8.43
N GLY A 114 -9.65 8.97 -7.83
CA GLY A 114 -9.28 10.21 -8.51
C GLY A 114 -10.46 11.07 -8.94
N SER A 115 -10.17 12.07 -9.79
CA SER A 115 -11.12 13.11 -10.20
C SER A 115 -12.32 12.58 -11.00
N ASN A 116 -12.18 11.44 -11.65
CA ASN A 116 -13.24 10.83 -12.47
C ASN A 116 -14.07 9.79 -11.70
N ALA A 117 -13.91 9.70 -10.39
CA ALA A 117 -14.59 8.73 -9.56
C ALA A 117 -16.12 8.86 -9.59
N LYS A 118 -16.79 7.76 -9.82
CA LYS A 118 -18.26 7.65 -9.83
C LYS A 118 -18.79 7.37 -8.43
N LEU A 119 -18.85 8.39 -7.60
CA LEU A 119 -19.14 8.26 -6.16
C LEU A 119 -20.62 8.34 -5.78
N LYS A 120 -21.50 8.65 -6.71
CA LYS A 120 -22.95 8.78 -6.49
C LYS A 120 -23.70 7.86 -7.44
N LYS A 121 -24.88 7.36 -7.02
CA LYS A 121 -25.72 6.50 -7.87
C LYS A 121 -26.09 7.15 -9.20
N ILE A 122 -26.25 8.47 -9.24
CA ILE A 122 -26.55 9.24 -10.45
C ILE A 122 -25.41 9.17 -11.50
N HIS A 123 -24.17 8.90 -11.08
CA HIS A 123 -23.04 8.70 -11.98
C HIS A 123 -23.01 7.29 -12.61
N ASN A 124 -24.01 6.47 -12.28
CA ASN A 124 -24.19 5.10 -12.76
C ASN A 124 -22.91 4.24 -12.65
N PRO A 125 -22.32 4.09 -11.45
CA PRO A 125 -21.17 3.20 -11.27
C PRO A 125 -21.61 1.75 -11.50
N ARG A 126 -20.70 0.94 -12.07
CA ARG A 126 -20.94 -0.49 -12.31
C ARG A 126 -21.12 -1.27 -11.01
N TRP A 127 -20.42 -0.89 -9.94
CA TRP A 127 -20.54 -1.48 -8.61
C TRP A 127 -20.96 -0.42 -7.60
N LYS A 128 -22.05 -0.70 -6.86
CA LYS A 128 -22.71 0.30 -6.01
C LYS A 128 -22.40 0.18 -4.53
N GLU A 129 -21.81 -0.94 -4.11
CA GLU A 129 -21.37 -1.11 -2.72
C GLU A 129 -20.28 -0.10 -2.35
N GLY A 130 -20.24 0.32 -1.09
CA GLY A 130 -19.18 1.20 -0.57
C GLY A 130 -19.11 2.61 -1.13
N LEU A 131 -20.07 3.08 -1.94
CA LEU A 131 -20.06 4.43 -2.54
C LEU A 131 -19.95 5.56 -1.50
N LYS A 132 -20.57 5.37 -0.32
CA LYS A 132 -20.47 6.35 0.77
C LYS A 132 -19.09 6.37 1.41
N ASP A 133 -18.48 5.20 1.53
CA ASP A 133 -17.16 5.03 2.16
C ASP A 133 -16.03 5.57 1.28
N ALA A 134 -16.24 5.57 -0.04
CA ALA A 134 -15.29 6.12 -1.01
C ALA A 134 -15.33 7.66 -1.12
N ARG A 135 -16.19 8.33 -0.35
CA ARG A 135 -16.29 9.78 -0.36
C ARG A 135 -15.59 10.40 0.83
N LEU A 136 -14.86 11.46 0.56
CA LEU A 136 -14.34 12.34 1.58
C LEU A 136 -15.33 13.48 1.80
N CYS A 137 -15.78 13.66 3.05
CA CYS A 137 -16.58 14.80 3.46
C CYS A 137 -15.64 15.87 4.01
N LEU A 138 -15.46 16.95 3.27
CA LEU A 138 -14.75 18.12 3.76
C LEU A 138 -15.76 18.95 4.57
N GLY A 139 -15.86 18.66 5.88
CA GLY A 139 -16.58 19.50 6.82
C GLY A 139 -15.75 20.72 7.13
N ASP A 140 -16.28 21.91 6.90
CA ASP A 140 -15.76 23.11 7.54
C ASP A 140 -16.12 23.01 9.04
N GLN A 141 -15.11 22.73 9.86
CA GLN A 141 -15.27 22.63 11.32
C GLN A 141 -15.66 23.98 11.97
N PHE A 142 -15.79 25.06 11.17
CA PHE A 142 -16.06 26.40 11.65
C PHE A 142 -17.42 26.97 11.25
N THR A 143 -18.19 26.33 10.38
CA THR A 143 -19.54 26.80 10.06
C THR A 143 -20.58 25.99 10.80
N THR A 144 -21.27 26.64 11.73
CA THR A 144 -22.46 26.13 12.44
C THR A 144 -23.68 25.91 11.53
N SER A 145 -23.50 25.98 10.22
CA SER A 145 -24.55 25.71 9.24
C SER A 145 -24.50 24.23 8.84
N SER A 146 -25.40 23.46 9.44
CA SER A 146 -25.51 21.99 9.35
C SER A 146 -25.88 21.41 7.98
N ASN A 147 -25.79 22.15 6.87
CA ASN A 147 -26.44 21.76 5.63
C ASN A 147 -25.54 21.56 4.42
N SER A 148 -24.20 21.62 4.51
CA SER A 148 -23.36 21.37 3.33
C SER A 148 -21.96 20.85 3.65
N ALA A 149 -21.85 19.71 4.32
CA ALA A 149 -20.62 18.94 4.19
C ALA A 149 -20.52 18.49 2.72
N ASP A 150 -19.61 19.08 1.95
CA ASP A 150 -19.34 18.60 0.59
C ASP A 150 -18.68 17.22 0.69
N CYS A 151 -19.51 16.19 0.58
CA CYS A 151 -19.10 14.78 0.53
C CYS A 151 -18.94 14.32 -0.93
N GLY A 152 -18.48 15.19 -1.81
CA GLY A 152 -18.35 14.92 -3.24
C GLY A 152 -16.95 14.50 -3.69
N GLN A 153 -15.94 14.72 -2.85
CA GLN A 153 -14.56 14.43 -3.20
C GLN A 153 -14.23 12.94 -3.06
N PRO A 154 -13.37 12.38 -3.93
CA PRO A 154 -12.90 11.01 -3.76
C PRO A 154 -12.01 10.90 -2.50
N LYS A 155 -12.25 9.85 -1.71
CA LYS A 155 -11.37 9.49 -0.60
C LYS A 155 -10.12 8.80 -1.11
N PHE A 156 -10.29 7.93 -2.12
CA PHE A 156 -9.20 7.19 -2.75
C PHE A 156 -8.74 7.93 -4.00
N ASN A 157 -7.46 8.24 -4.08
CA ASN A 157 -6.88 8.91 -5.25
C ASN A 157 -5.92 8.03 -6.03
N GLU A 158 -5.64 6.82 -5.55
CA GLU A 158 -4.85 5.81 -6.26
C GLU A 158 -5.28 4.39 -5.84
N PHE A 159 -4.96 3.40 -6.68
CA PHE A 159 -5.07 1.99 -6.35
C PHE A 159 -3.87 1.22 -6.90
N TYR A 160 -3.54 0.09 -6.22
CA TYR A 160 -2.52 -0.86 -6.68
C TYR A 160 -3.13 -2.23 -6.90
N VAL A 161 -2.60 -2.96 -7.90
CA VAL A 161 -2.84 -4.39 -8.10
C VAL A 161 -1.61 -5.13 -7.63
N TYR A 162 -1.70 -5.80 -6.48
CA TYR A 162 -0.60 -6.50 -5.85
C TYR A 162 -0.95 -7.99 -5.67
N GLY A 163 -0.38 -8.86 -6.53
CA GLY A 163 -0.84 -10.24 -6.62
C GLY A 163 -2.33 -10.32 -6.96
N ASN A 164 -3.07 -11.09 -6.21
CA ASN A 164 -4.53 -11.25 -6.36
C ASN A 164 -5.35 -10.16 -5.66
N LEU A 165 -4.70 -9.15 -5.09
CA LEU A 165 -5.33 -8.06 -4.33
C LEU A 165 -5.35 -6.78 -5.17
N ILE A 166 -6.50 -6.11 -5.20
CA ILE A 166 -6.61 -4.68 -5.52
C ILE A 166 -6.77 -3.91 -4.21
N VAL A 167 -5.92 -2.92 -3.98
CA VAL A 167 -6.00 -2.02 -2.83
C VAL A 167 -6.21 -0.59 -3.30
N LEU A 168 -7.31 0.03 -2.88
CA LEU A 168 -7.59 1.45 -3.10
C LEU A 168 -7.12 2.20 -1.85
N CYS A 169 -6.36 3.26 -2.05
CA CYS A 169 -5.63 3.94 -0.99
C CYS A 169 -6.16 5.35 -0.77
N GLU A 170 -6.47 5.66 0.48
CA GLU A 170 -6.81 7.00 0.90
C GLU A 170 -5.67 7.96 0.63
N GLY A 171 -6.01 9.19 0.21
CA GLY A 171 -5.11 10.31 0.07
C GLY A 171 -5.84 11.51 -0.50
N ARG A 172 -5.47 12.72 -0.12
CA ARG A 172 -6.05 13.95 -0.70
C ARG A 172 -5.46 14.29 -2.06
N THR A 173 -4.25 13.78 -2.32
CA THR A 173 -3.55 13.89 -3.59
C THR A 173 -3.18 12.49 -4.09
N ILE A 174 -2.82 12.39 -5.37
CA ILE A 174 -2.31 11.15 -5.96
C ILE A 174 -1.03 10.70 -5.24
N ASP A 175 -0.12 11.64 -4.94
CA ASP A 175 1.15 11.34 -4.27
C ASP A 175 0.91 10.75 -2.87
N GLU A 176 0.02 11.36 -2.07
CA GLU A 176 -0.34 10.85 -0.74
C GLU A 176 -0.97 9.45 -0.83
N ALA A 177 -1.86 9.22 -1.78
CA ALA A 177 -2.48 7.93 -2.00
C ALA A 177 -1.47 6.87 -2.48
N THR A 178 -0.51 7.27 -3.31
CA THR A 178 0.60 6.43 -3.78
C THR A 178 1.47 5.97 -2.61
N GLU A 179 1.92 6.89 -1.75
CA GLU A 179 2.68 6.57 -0.54
C GLU A 179 1.92 5.60 0.37
N ASN A 180 0.61 5.79 0.51
CA ASN A 180 -0.24 4.93 1.31
C ASN A 180 -0.38 3.52 0.68
N CYS A 181 -0.47 3.42 -0.65
CA CYS A 181 -0.44 2.15 -1.36
C CYS A 181 0.91 1.43 -1.20
N GLU A 182 2.02 2.14 -1.35
CA GLU A 182 3.37 1.59 -1.15
C GLU A 182 3.57 1.11 0.29
N THR A 183 3.06 1.87 1.25
CA THR A 183 3.13 1.53 2.68
C THR A 183 2.42 0.22 3.00
N ILE A 184 1.19 0.01 2.54
CA ILE A 184 0.46 -1.23 2.83
C ILE A 184 1.06 -2.42 2.08
N THR A 185 1.41 -2.25 0.79
CA THR A 185 1.95 -3.34 -0.02
C THR A 185 3.37 -3.74 0.39
N SER A 186 4.20 -2.81 0.89
CA SER A 186 5.53 -3.14 1.43
C SER A 186 5.45 -4.00 2.69
N ARG A 187 4.44 -3.79 3.54
CA ARG A 187 4.22 -4.61 4.75
C ARG A 187 3.79 -6.04 4.43
N LEU A 188 3.16 -6.28 3.28
CA LEU A 188 2.77 -7.61 2.83
C LEU A 188 3.94 -8.45 2.28
N LYS A 189 5.11 -7.85 2.09
CA LYS A 189 6.33 -8.57 1.64
C LYS A 189 7.08 -9.27 2.78
N LEU A 190 6.78 -8.91 4.02
CA LEU A 190 7.45 -9.44 5.21
C LEU A 190 6.80 -10.73 5.65
#